data_ffe60b2edbba901c7f6295d095a28081
#
_entry.id   ffe60b2edbba901c7f6295d095a28081
#
_cell.length_a   1.000
_cell.length_b   1.000
_cell.length_c   1.000
_cell.angle_alpha   90.00
_cell.angle_beta   90.00
_cell.angle_gamma   90.00
#
_symmetry.space_group_name_H-M   'P 1'
#
loop_
_entity.id
_entity.type
_entity.pdbx_description
1 polymer ?
#
loop_
_entity_poly.entity_id
_entity_poly.type
_entity_poly.pdbx_seq_one_letter_code
_entity_poly.pdbx_strand_id
1 'polypeptide(L)'
;MSRSPILLVVTAAFIAGCSHEHENLVHVIAEQATGLKKSARVEYRGVDVGTVKQVYFTPGGVRIDLLILRNDVPIRTQDTVRIKTEGAFGEQVVDITPGVQTAPLIQRGATLPKIVPESTVSLPVGVWRSIVSTLGLKTDSAVIDSARPRKP
;
A
#
# COMPACT_ATOMS: atom_id res chain seq x y z
N MET A 1 -30.40 3.52 60.83
CA MET A 1 -29.12 3.69 60.09
C MET A 1 -29.47 3.55 58.60
N SER A 2 -29.80 4.64 57.98
CA SER A 2 -30.25 4.71 56.57
C SER A 2 -29.03 4.87 55.69
N ARG A 3 -28.65 3.82 54.94
CA ARG A 3 -27.60 3.90 53.94
C ARG A 3 -28.20 4.46 52.65
N SER A 4 -27.86 5.71 52.35
CA SER A 4 -28.31 6.46 51.17
C SER A 4 -28.03 5.69 49.87
N PRO A 5 -29.08 5.46 49.06
CA PRO A 5 -28.92 4.80 47.76
C PRO A 5 -28.21 5.66 46.71
N ILE A 6 -27.90 6.90 47.04
CA ILE A 6 -27.28 7.89 46.13
C ILE A 6 -25.83 7.54 45.80
N LEU A 7 -25.12 6.80 46.67
CA LEU A 7 -23.69 6.48 46.45
C LEU A 7 -23.47 5.39 45.40
N LEU A 8 -24.50 4.60 45.07
CA LEU A 8 -24.39 3.48 44.14
C LEU A 8 -24.65 3.87 42.70
N VAL A 9 -25.23 5.02 42.44
CA VAL A 9 -25.54 5.54 41.08
C VAL A 9 -24.34 6.24 40.46
N VAL A 10 -23.41 6.79 41.24
CA VAL A 10 -22.26 7.55 40.73
C VAL A 10 -21.14 6.65 40.19
N THR A 11 -21.05 5.40 40.65
CA THR A 11 -20.01 4.44 40.19
C THR A 11 -20.32 3.76 38.85
N ALA A 12 -21.56 3.83 38.37
CA ALA A 12 -21.96 3.20 37.10
C ALA A 12 -21.70 4.07 35.85
N ALA A 13 -21.40 5.36 36.03
CA ALA A 13 -21.26 6.30 34.89
C ALA A 13 -19.84 6.36 34.28
N PHE A 14 -18.85 5.66 34.85
CA PHE A 14 -17.45 5.78 34.41
C PHE A 14 -16.99 4.71 33.40
N ILE A 15 -17.85 3.79 32.97
CA ILE A 15 -17.46 2.66 32.10
C ILE A 15 -17.84 2.87 30.63
N ALA A 16 -18.47 3.97 30.25
CA ALA A 16 -18.97 4.21 28.89
C ALA A 16 -18.03 5.04 27.99
N GLY A 17 -16.74 5.06 28.25
CA GLY A 17 -15.76 5.93 27.56
C GLY A 17 -14.75 5.20 26.67
N CYS A 18 -14.97 3.96 26.24
CA CYS A 18 -14.19 3.39 25.14
C CYS A 18 -14.79 3.86 23.82
N SER A 19 -14.46 5.09 23.41
CA SER A 19 -14.57 5.49 22.01
C SER A 19 -13.68 4.55 21.22
N HIS A 20 -14.25 3.58 20.52
CA HIS A 20 -13.58 2.91 19.44
C HIS A 20 -13.30 3.98 18.40
N GLU A 21 -12.11 4.55 18.44
CA GLU A 21 -11.59 5.32 17.32
C GLU A 21 -11.69 4.40 16.10
N HIS A 22 -12.62 4.71 15.22
CA HIS A 22 -12.82 3.98 13.99
C HIS A 22 -11.60 4.25 13.12
N GLU A 23 -10.58 3.43 13.31
CA GLU A 23 -9.38 3.46 12.48
C GLU A 23 -9.76 3.30 11.01
N ASN A 24 -9.35 4.23 10.17
CA ASN A 24 -9.50 4.12 8.73
C ASN A 24 -8.49 3.11 8.19
N LEU A 25 -8.84 1.83 8.26
CA LEU A 25 -8.02 0.74 7.74
C LEU A 25 -8.36 0.48 6.28
N VAL A 26 -7.34 0.35 5.47
CA VAL A 26 -7.40 -0.11 4.08
C VAL A 26 -6.49 -1.32 3.96
N HIS A 27 -6.99 -2.39 3.36
CA HIS A 27 -6.22 -3.61 3.17
C HIS A 27 -5.67 -3.69 1.76
N VAL A 28 -4.49 -4.25 1.62
CA VAL A 28 -3.85 -4.48 0.33
C VAL A 28 -3.26 -5.88 0.31
N ILE A 29 -3.38 -6.59 -0.81
CA ILE A 29 -2.74 -7.90 -0.99
C ILE A 29 -1.66 -7.77 -2.04
N ALA A 30 -0.44 -8.14 -1.67
CA ALA A 30 0.75 -8.15 -2.52
C ALA A 30 1.26 -9.56 -2.72
N GLU A 31 1.88 -9.82 -3.85
CA GLU A 31 2.66 -11.05 -4.01
C GLU A 31 3.91 -11.03 -3.12
N GLN A 32 4.53 -9.85 -2.99
CA GLN A 32 5.74 -9.61 -2.20
C GLN A 32 5.66 -8.25 -1.50
N ALA A 33 6.24 -8.17 -0.31
CA ALA A 33 6.37 -6.93 0.46
C ALA A 33 7.82 -6.76 0.94
N THR A 34 8.76 -6.80 0.00
CA THR A 34 10.20 -6.82 0.27
C THR A 34 10.62 -5.62 1.12
N GLY A 35 11.12 -5.88 2.31
CA GLY A 35 11.64 -4.85 3.22
C GLY A 35 10.59 -3.96 3.88
N LEU A 36 9.30 -4.11 3.57
CA LEU A 36 8.24 -3.31 4.18
C LEU A 36 8.08 -3.67 5.65
N LYS A 37 8.12 -2.66 6.50
CA LYS A 37 8.02 -2.81 7.96
C LYS A 37 6.75 -2.16 8.50
N LYS A 38 6.35 -2.55 9.71
CA LYS A 38 5.38 -1.80 10.49
C LYS A 38 5.85 -0.35 10.64
N SER A 39 4.91 0.59 10.64
CA SER A 39 5.14 2.04 10.69
C SER A 39 5.82 2.65 9.45
N ALA A 40 6.03 1.88 8.37
CA ALA A 40 6.43 2.44 7.09
C ALA A 40 5.39 3.47 6.62
N ARG A 41 5.86 4.55 5.98
CA ARG A 41 5.00 5.64 5.51
C ARG A 41 4.05 5.17 4.42
N VAL A 42 2.84 5.75 4.43
CA VAL A 42 1.86 5.60 3.37
C VAL A 42 1.62 6.97 2.75
N GLU A 43 1.83 7.08 1.46
CA GLU A 43 1.68 8.31 0.70
C GLU A 43 0.53 8.21 -0.30
N TYR A 44 -0.12 9.33 -0.54
CA TYR A 44 -1.11 9.53 -1.59
C TYR A 44 -0.68 10.73 -2.43
N ARG A 45 -0.35 10.51 -3.70
CA ARG A 45 0.23 11.56 -4.58
C ARG A 45 1.49 12.22 -4.00
N GLY A 46 2.35 11.46 -3.32
CA GLY A 46 3.57 11.97 -2.71
C GLY A 46 3.37 12.77 -1.41
N VAL A 47 2.17 12.71 -0.81
CA VAL A 47 1.88 13.34 0.49
C VAL A 47 1.66 12.25 1.53
N ASP A 48 2.29 12.37 2.69
CA ASP A 48 2.08 11.45 3.81
C ASP A 48 0.62 11.49 4.28
N VAL A 49 -0.03 10.33 4.26
CA VAL A 49 -1.44 10.18 4.63
C VAL A 49 -1.66 9.15 5.73
N GLY A 50 -0.65 8.35 6.07
CA GLY A 50 -0.78 7.32 7.07
C GLY A 50 0.46 6.45 7.24
N THR A 51 0.26 5.28 7.82
CA THR A 51 1.34 4.32 8.10
C THR A 51 0.88 2.88 7.90
N VAL A 52 1.83 1.98 7.67
CA VAL A 52 1.59 0.54 7.68
C VAL A 52 1.34 0.09 9.12
N LYS A 53 0.14 -0.39 9.40
CA LYS A 53 -0.24 -0.91 10.71
C LYS A 53 0.35 -2.28 10.96
N GLN A 54 0.21 -3.16 9.98
CA GLN A 54 0.69 -4.55 10.09
C GLN A 54 0.86 -5.21 8.73
N VAL A 55 1.71 -6.24 8.68
CA VAL A 55 1.99 -7.07 7.51
C VAL A 55 1.81 -8.54 7.92
N TYR A 56 1.03 -9.30 7.14
CA TYR A 56 0.70 -10.71 7.42
C TYR A 56 0.95 -11.58 6.20
N PHE A 57 1.34 -12.82 6.43
CA PHE A 57 1.30 -13.83 5.37
C PHE A 57 -0.11 -14.42 5.23
N THR A 58 -0.55 -14.60 4.01
CA THR A 58 -1.83 -15.23 3.68
C THR A 58 -1.60 -16.27 2.57
N PRO A 59 -2.50 -17.21 2.35
CA PRO A 59 -2.37 -18.19 1.27
C PRO A 59 -2.26 -17.55 -0.14
N GLY A 60 -2.76 -16.32 -0.30
CA GLY A 60 -2.72 -15.56 -1.57
C GLY A 60 -1.58 -14.55 -1.66
N GLY A 61 -0.62 -14.55 -0.71
CA GLY A 61 0.48 -13.60 -0.68
C GLY A 61 0.64 -12.89 0.66
N VAL A 62 0.98 -11.62 0.63
CA VAL A 62 1.20 -10.78 1.81
C VAL A 62 0.07 -9.77 1.92
N ARG A 63 -0.68 -9.80 3.01
CA ARG A 63 -1.67 -8.78 3.35
C ARG A 63 -0.99 -7.66 4.11
N ILE A 64 -1.24 -6.44 3.70
CA ILE A 64 -0.73 -5.22 4.29
C ILE A 64 -1.94 -4.39 4.77
N ASP A 65 -1.97 -4.09 6.06
CA ASP A 65 -3.00 -3.23 6.65
C ASP A 65 -2.45 -1.80 6.74
N LEU A 66 -3.07 -0.89 6.02
CA LEU A 66 -2.72 0.53 5.97
C LEU A 66 -3.64 1.30 6.91
N LEU A 67 -3.07 2.05 7.84
CA LEU A 67 -3.79 2.98 8.70
C LEU A 67 -3.73 4.37 8.06
N ILE A 68 -4.87 4.83 7.57
CA ILE A 68 -5.00 6.17 6.98
C ILE A 68 -5.39 7.15 8.08
N LEU A 69 -4.50 8.08 8.36
CA LEU A 69 -4.66 9.08 9.44
C LEU A 69 -5.39 10.33 8.98
N ARG A 70 -5.46 10.56 7.66
CA ARG A 70 -6.12 11.71 7.07
C ARG A 70 -7.51 11.34 6.55
N ASN A 71 -8.52 12.12 6.96
CA ASN A 71 -9.90 11.90 6.54
C ASN A 71 -10.26 12.59 5.21
N ASP A 72 -9.40 13.49 4.74
CA ASP A 72 -9.59 14.30 3.52
C ASP A 72 -9.05 13.61 2.25
N VAL A 73 -8.50 12.40 2.38
CA VAL A 73 -7.92 11.65 1.27
C VAL A 73 -8.99 10.83 0.55
N PRO A 74 -9.29 11.11 -0.73
CA PRO A 74 -10.34 10.41 -1.47
C PRO A 74 -9.80 9.12 -2.11
N ILE A 75 -9.45 8.13 -1.29
CA ILE A 75 -9.01 6.82 -1.81
C ILE A 75 -10.17 6.12 -2.50
N ARG A 76 -9.94 5.59 -3.70
CA ARG A 76 -10.95 4.97 -4.54
C ARG A 76 -10.64 3.50 -4.81
N THR A 77 -11.65 2.74 -5.18
CA THR A 77 -11.53 1.28 -5.41
C THR A 77 -10.61 0.91 -6.58
N GLN A 78 -10.31 1.85 -7.47
CA GLN A 78 -9.41 1.65 -8.61
C GLN A 78 -8.06 2.36 -8.45
N ASP A 79 -7.77 2.87 -7.26
CA ASP A 79 -6.43 3.41 -6.97
C ASP A 79 -5.42 2.27 -6.95
N THR A 80 -4.21 2.57 -7.37
CA THR A 80 -3.12 1.59 -7.47
C THR A 80 -2.16 1.79 -6.31
N VAL A 81 -1.74 0.69 -5.70
CA VAL A 81 -0.73 0.72 -4.62
C VAL A 81 0.60 0.21 -5.15
N ARG A 82 1.68 0.86 -4.75
CA ARG A 82 3.06 0.43 -5.01
C ARG A 82 3.88 0.48 -3.72
N ILE A 83 4.82 -0.43 -3.60
CA ILE A 83 5.87 -0.34 -2.60
C ILE A 83 7.09 0.20 -3.32
N LYS A 84 7.58 1.37 -2.92
CA LYS A 84 8.75 2.02 -3.51
C LYS A 84 9.85 2.17 -2.47
N THR A 85 11.07 2.24 -2.94
CA THR A 85 12.24 2.49 -2.09
C THR A 85 12.58 3.98 -2.14
N GLU A 86 12.70 4.61 -0.99
CA GLU A 86 13.05 6.03 -0.87
C GLU A 86 14.24 6.25 0.07
N GLY A 87 14.86 7.42 -0.12
CA GLY A 87 15.98 7.87 0.70
C GLY A 87 17.28 7.10 0.50
N ALA A 88 18.36 7.62 1.08
CA ALA A 88 19.70 7.04 0.97
C ALA A 88 19.83 5.69 1.70
N PHE A 89 18.94 5.40 2.63
CA PHE A 89 18.96 4.18 3.45
C PHE A 89 18.01 3.08 2.93
N GLY A 90 17.34 3.32 1.79
CA GLY A 90 16.46 2.33 1.17
C GLY A 90 15.19 2.05 1.97
N GLU A 91 14.58 3.08 2.56
CA GLU A 91 13.32 2.95 3.28
C GLU A 91 12.19 2.53 2.31
N GLN A 92 11.36 1.59 2.74
CA GLN A 92 10.20 1.18 1.97
C GLN A 92 9.00 2.05 2.33
N VAL A 93 8.36 2.59 1.30
CA VAL A 93 7.17 3.46 1.40
C VAL A 93 6.06 2.87 0.56
N VAL A 94 4.84 2.90 1.08
CA VAL A 94 3.64 2.51 0.32
C VAL A 94 3.08 3.75 -0.37
N ASP A 95 3.12 3.76 -1.70
CA ASP A 95 2.59 4.85 -2.52
C ASP A 95 1.24 4.48 -3.13
N ILE A 96 0.22 5.29 -2.86
CA ILE A 96 -1.11 5.16 -3.44
C ILE A 96 -1.25 6.18 -4.56
N THR A 97 -1.35 5.68 -5.78
CA THR A 97 -1.53 6.50 -6.97
C THR A 97 -3.01 6.49 -7.38
N PRO A 98 -3.63 7.66 -7.58
CA PRO A 98 -5.01 7.74 -8.04
C PRO A 98 -5.23 7.03 -9.36
N GLY A 99 -6.30 6.24 -9.41
CA GLY A 99 -6.82 5.63 -10.61
C GLY A 99 -7.90 6.49 -11.28
N VAL A 100 -8.99 5.83 -11.68
CA VAL A 100 -10.12 6.49 -12.37
C VAL A 100 -10.91 7.36 -11.39
N GLN A 101 -11.03 8.66 -11.70
CA GLN A 101 -11.67 9.64 -10.81
C GLN A 101 -13.18 9.40 -10.57
N THR A 102 -13.84 8.67 -11.47
CA THR A 102 -15.26 8.30 -11.33
C THR A 102 -15.47 7.02 -10.52
N ALA A 103 -14.40 6.31 -10.14
CA ALA A 103 -14.51 5.11 -9.32
C ALA A 103 -15.08 5.45 -7.93
N PRO A 104 -15.84 4.55 -7.31
CA PRO A 104 -16.36 4.73 -5.96
C PRO A 104 -15.25 4.94 -4.92
N LEU A 105 -15.52 5.72 -3.90
CA LEU A 105 -14.64 5.82 -2.73
C LEU A 105 -14.56 4.46 -2.03
N ILE A 106 -13.37 4.15 -1.53
CA ILE A 106 -13.16 2.91 -0.79
C ILE A 106 -13.88 2.99 0.56
N GLN A 107 -14.54 1.90 0.95
CA GLN A 107 -15.11 1.78 2.28
C GLN A 107 -14.02 1.39 3.30
N ARG A 108 -14.22 1.77 4.55
CA ARG A 108 -13.35 1.35 5.66
C ARG A 108 -13.28 -0.18 5.73
N GLY A 109 -12.10 -0.72 5.89
CA GLY A 109 -11.88 -2.17 5.94
C GLY A 109 -11.96 -2.86 4.59
N ALA A 110 -12.14 -2.12 3.50
CA ALA A 110 -12.13 -2.71 2.17
C ALA A 110 -10.69 -2.98 1.69
N THR A 111 -10.59 -3.88 0.72
CA THR A 111 -9.30 -4.27 0.12
C THR A 111 -9.13 -3.56 -1.21
N LEU A 112 -7.99 -2.91 -1.41
CA LEU A 112 -7.57 -2.38 -2.71
C LEU A 112 -7.11 -3.54 -3.60
N PRO A 113 -7.58 -3.61 -4.85
CA PRO A 113 -7.45 -4.81 -5.66
C PRO A 113 -6.07 -5.05 -6.25
N LYS A 114 -5.11 -4.10 -6.19
CA LYS A 114 -3.88 -4.27 -6.96
C LYS A 114 -2.66 -3.56 -6.38
N ILE A 115 -1.66 -4.37 -6.02
CA ILE A 115 -0.28 -3.89 -5.98
C ILE A 115 0.32 -4.07 -7.37
N VAL A 116 0.83 -2.98 -7.93
CA VAL A 116 1.70 -3.05 -9.09
C VAL A 116 3.11 -3.20 -8.55
N PRO A 117 3.81 -4.29 -8.86
CA PRO A 117 5.22 -4.40 -8.52
C PRO A 117 5.95 -3.20 -9.12
N GLU A 118 6.95 -2.69 -8.43
CA GLU A 118 7.86 -1.68 -8.99
C GLU A 118 8.46 -2.30 -10.26
N SER A 119 7.90 -1.89 -11.39
CA SER A 119 8.38 -2.39 -12.68
C SER A 119 9.81 -1.93 -12.79
N THR A 120 10.75 -2.88 -12.78
CA THR A 120 12.05 -2.67 -13.40
C THR A 120 11.80 -1.89 -14.67
N VAL A 121 12.42 -0.73 -14.82
CA VAL A 121 12.24 0.16 -15.97
C VAL A 121 12.45 -0.68 -17.21
N SER A 122 11.38 -1.17 -17.79
CA SER A 122 11.38 -1.86 -19.06
C SER A 122 11.58 -0.76 -20.10
N LEU A 123 12.84 -0.49 -20.41
CA LEU A 123 13.18 0.42 -21.50
C LEU A 123 12.49 -0.11 -22.76
N PRO A 124 11.74 0.73 -23.50
CA PRO A 124 11.14 0.31 -24.74
C PRO A 124 12.22 -0.33 -25.62
N VAL A 125 11.92 -1.46 -26.25
CA VAL A 125 12.88 -2.23 -27.07
C VAL A 125 13.61 -1.34 -28.08
N GLY A 126 12.97 -0.26 -28.55
CA GLY A 126 13.59 0.74 -29.42
C GLY A 126 14.73 1.54 -28.78
N VAL A 127 14.61 1.88 -27.51
CA VAL A 127 15.65 2.62 -26.78
C VAL A 127 16.86 1.72 -26.52
N TRP A 128 16.63 0.46 -26.17
CA TRP A 128 17.69 -0.52 -25.99
C TRP A 128 18.50 -0.74 -27.28
N ARG A 129 17.82 -0.88 -28.43
CA ARG A 129 18.49 -0.97 -29.73
C ARG A 129 19.38 0.24 -30.04
N SER A 130 18.92 1.44 -29.72
CA SER A 130 19.67 2.66 -29.95
C SER A 130 20.94 2.72 -29.10
N ILE A 131 20.85 2.32 -27.82
CA ILE A 131 21.99 2.30 -26.90
C ILE A 131 23.05 1.28 -27.38
N VAL A 132 22.61 0.07 -27.73
CA VAL A 132 23.50 -1.01 -28.15
C VAL A 132 24.22 -0.67 -29.48
N SER A 133 23.52 -0.04 -30.43
CA SER A 133 24.13 0.42 -31.68
C SER A 133 25.14 1.54 -31.45
N THR A 134 24.90 2.46 -30.51
CA THR A 134 25.82 3.56 -30.20
C THR A 134 27.08 3.06 -29.49
N LEU A 135 26.96 1.99 -28.69
CA LEU A 135 28.09 1.40 -27.97
C LEU A 135 28.88 0.39 -28.79
N GLY A 136 28.50 0.12 -30.06
CA GLY A 136 29.18 -0.81 -30.95
C GLY A 136 29.16 -2.25 -30.46
N LEU A 137 28.28 -2.63 -29.56
CA LEU A 137 28.14 -3.98 -29.06
C LEU A 137 27.41 -4.86 -30.08
N LYS A 138 28.07 -5.88 -30.61
CA LYS A 138 27.41 -6.92 -31.44
C LYS A 138 26.38 -7.64 -30.58
N THR A 139 25.12 -7.45 -30.89
CA THR A 139 24.03 -8.23 -30.29
C THR A 139 23.98 -9.59 -30.98
N ASP A 140 24.41 -10.63 -30.29
CA ASP A 140 24.05 -11.99 -30.65
C ASP A 140 22.55 -12.16 -30.54
N SER A 141 21.91 -12.52 -31.64
CA SER A 141 20.44 -12.68 -31.74
C SER A 141 19.86 -13.71 -30.78
N ALA A 142 20.70 -14.56 -30.20
CA ALA A 142 20.30 -15.61 -29.26
C ALA A 142 19.87 -15.08 -27.88
N VAL A 143 20.36 -13.91 -27.47
CA VAL A 143 20.03 -13.33 -26.13
C VAL A 143 18.68 -12.66 -26.14
N ILE A 144 18.19 -12.19 -27.27
CA ILE A 144 16.91 -11.49 -27.38
C ILE A 144 15.73 -12.47 -27.34
N ASP A 145 15.89 -13.69 -27.75
CA ASP A 145 14.81 -14.69 -27.81
C ASP A 145 14.54 -15.35 -26.45
N SER A 146 15.51 -15.35 -25.53
CA SER A 146 15.33 -15.85 -24.17
C SER A 146 14.55 -14.90 -23.25
N ALA A 147 14.42 -13.64 -23.64
CA ALA A 147 13.68 -12.61 -22.87
C ALA A 147 12.19 -12.49 -23.26
N ARG A 148 11.69 -13.33 -24.16
CA ARG A 148 10.28 -13.35 -24.55
C ARG A 148 9.43 -13.96 -23.42
N PRO A 149 8.46 -13.23 -22.84
CA PRO A 149 7.57 -13.81 -21.87
C PRO A 149 6.78 -14.96 -22.53
N ARG A 150 6.85 -16.15 -21.94
CA ARG A 150 6.03 -17.29 -22.39
C ARG A 150 4.56 -16.91 -22.17
N LYS A 151 3.80 -16.95 -23.23
CA LYS A 151 2.36 -16.78 -23.21
C LYS A 151 1.74 -17.96 -22.45
N PRO A 152 0.72 -17.74 -21.60
CA PRO A 152 0.01 -18.78 -20.87
C PRO A 152 -0.71 -19.73 -21.84
#